data_8dde6dfbf98ea145479df624bf0f8f4a
#
_entry.id   8dde6dfbf98ea145479df624bf0f8f4a
#
_cell.length_a   1.000
_cell.length_b   1.000
_cell.length_c   1.000
_cell.angle_alpha   90.00
_cell.angle_beta   90.00
_cell.angle_gamma   90.00
#
_symmetry.space_group_name_H-M   'P 1'
#
loop_
_entity.id
_entity.type
_entity.pdbx_description
1 polymer ?
#
loop_
_entity_poly.entity_id
_entity_poly.type
_entity_poly.pdbx_seq_one_letter_code
_entity_poly.pdbx_strand_id
1 'polypeptide(L)'
;MAKIEKVNTVHDYNAYVGQADEHRLASVINYDDLPPIRHSLNSYGIYGLFLREDTLVDLTYGCGRYDYDESTLICVAPGQTGGKEDNGERVALKGWALLFHPDLIRGTFLEGRMHRYSFFAYNVNEALHMRPGEHDILVACLKLIKQEFQAPDDGCRDSIIVGMIDIVLQYCSRFYNRQFSSHRQQNSDILTRFEQLMHSYYDSERQLTDGLPTVQACASELCLSSNYFADLIKKQTGITAGEHIHRFVMSMAKSRLTAGEQVCQVAYALGFEYPQHFSRLFKKMEGCTPSEYIASRNRRPDHRADNANTGATAG
;
A
#
# COMPACT_ATOMS: atom_id res chain seq x y z
N MET A 1 -9.30 25.78 -13.35
CA MET A 1 -8.78 24.42 -13.34
C MET A 1 -7.26 24.50 -13.38
N ALA A 2 -6.55 23.83 -12.49
CA ALA A 2 -5.11 23.78 -12.51
C ALA A 2 -4.64 23.16 -13.85
N LYS A 3 -3.61 23.75 -14.45
CA LYS A 3 -3.01 23.22 -15.66
C LYS A 3 -2.20 21.99 -15.29
N ILE A 4 -2.55 20.82 -15.84
CA ILE A 4 -1.77 19.59 -15.66
C ILE A 4 -0.83 19.46 -16.86
N GLU A 5 0.47 19.46 -16.58
CA GLU A 5 1.51 19.25 -17.60
C GLU A 5 1.68 17.74 -17.85
N LYS A 6 1.90 17.36 -19.10
CA LYS A 6 2.12 15.96 -19.47
C LYS A 6 3.61 15.65 -19.51
N VAL A 7 4.03 14.68 -18.77
CA VAL A 7 5.41 14.17 -18.73
C VAL A 7 5.38 12.73 -19.28
N ASN A 8 5.32 12.60 -20.59
CA ASN A 8 5.23 11.30 -21.26
C ASN A 8 6.61 10.67 -21.52
N THR A 9 7.64 11.49 -21.60
CA THR A 9 9.01 11.06 -21.86
C THR A 9 9.97 11.61 -20.80
N VAL A 10 11.15 11.02 -20.71
CA VAL A 10 12.24 11.54 -19.87
C VAL A 10 12.63 12.95 -20.30
N HIS A 11 12.65 13.22 -21.61
CA HIS A 11 12.91 14.54 -22.19
C HIS A 11 11.93 15.61 -21.66
N ASP A 12 10.62 15.31 -21.58
CA ASP A 12 9.62 16.28 -21.10
C ASP A 12 9.97 16.77 -19.69
N TYR A 13 10.38 15.85 -18.82
CA TYR A 13 10.76 16.21 -17.46
C TYR A 13 12.11 16.94 -17.41
N ASN A 14 13.11 16.47 -18.17
CA ASN A 14 14.41 17.11 -18.24
C ASN A 14 14.30 18.56 -18.73
N ALA A 15 13.53 18.80 -19.78
CA ALA A 15 13.27 20.15 -20.31
C ALA A 15 12.57 21.04 -19.25
N TYR A 16 11.63 20.48 -18.50
CA TYR A 16 10.92 21.20 -17.44
C TYR A 16 11.87 21.67 -16.31
N VAL A 17 12.81 20.81 -15.88
CA VAL A 17 13.75 21.16 -14.79
C VAL A 17 15.04 21.81 -15.28
N GLY A 18 15.29 21.88 -16.60
CA GLY A 18 16.51 22.45 -17.18
C GLY A 18 17.71 21.49 -17.21
N GLN A 19 17.46 20.17 -17.14
CA GLN A 19 18.47 19.11 -17.27
C GLN A 19 18.71 18.77 -18.74
N ALA A 20 19.96 18.54 -19.14
CA ALA A 20 20.29 17.99 -20.46
C ALA A 20 19.95 16.49 -20.53
N ASP A 21 19.57 16.02 -21.71
CA ASP A 21 19.34 14.59 -21.96
C ASP A 21 20.69 13.86 -22.07
N GLU A 22 20.96 12.94 -21.12
CA GLU A 22 22.15 12.09 -21.13
C GLU A 22 21.85 10.69 -21.67
N HIS A 23 20.60 10.25 -21.54
CA HIS A 23 20.11 8.97 -22.05
C HIS A 23 18.65 9.10 -22.52
N ARG A 24 18.27 8.42 -23.60
CA ARG A 24 16.96 8.56 -24.24
C ARG A 24 15.78 8.10 -23.35
N LEU A 25 15.98 7.04 -22.57
CA LEU A 25 14.91 6.37 -21.82
C LEU A 25 15.10 6.44 -20.31
N ALA A 26 16.18 7.03 -19.81
CA ALA A 26 16.42 7.23 -18.38
C ALA A 26 17.08 8.58 -18.11
N SER A 27 16.89 9.11 -16.91
CA SER A 27 17.58 10.30 -16.42
C SER A 27 17.86 10.19 -14.94
N VAL A 28 19.03 10.63 -14.53
CA VAL A 28 19.39 10.86 -13.13
C VAL A 28 19.67 12.34 -12.95
N ILE A 29 18.89 12.98 -12.10
CA ILE A 29 18.91 14.41 -11.86
C ILE A 29 19.44 14.67 -10.47
N ASN A 30 20.44 15.57 -10.37
CA ASN A 30 20.81 16.21 -9.12
C ASN A 30 20.20 17.61 -9.12
N TYR A 31 19.23 17.88 -8.28
CA TYR A 31 18.53 19.17 -8.24
C TYR A 31 19.41 20.30 -7.73
N ASP A 32 20.47 20.00 -6.96
CA ASP A 32 21.39 21.01 -6.46
C ASP A 32 22.21 21.67 -7.59
N ASP A 33 22.32 21.02 -8.73
CA ASP A 33 23.03 21.52 -9.92
C ASP A 33 22.10 22.35 -10.84
N LEU A 34 20.80 22.47 -10.52
CA LEU A 34 19.79 23.06 -11.40
C LEU A 34 19.25 24.40 -10.90
N PRO A 35 18.79 25.27 -11.81
CA PRO A 35 18.16 26.53 -11.43
C PRO A 35 16.81 26.31 -10.74
N PRO A 36 16.32 27.27 -9.92
CA PRO A 36 14.99 27.21 -9.35
C PRO A 36 13.90 27.09 -10.41
N ILE A 37 12.97 26.16 -10.20
CA ILE A 37 11.84 25.88 -11.09
C ILE A 37 10.52 26.37 -10.51
N ARG A 38 9.50 26.51 -11.33
CA ARG A 38 8.11 26.68 -10.86
C ARG A 38 7.51 25.34 -10.52
N HIS A 39 6.63 25.31 -9.56
CA HIS A 39 5.84 24.12 -9.32
C HIS A 39 4.93 23.80 -10.52
N SER A 40 4.67 22.51 -10.74
CA SER A 40 3.63 22.06 -11.68
C SER A 40 2.95 20.80 -11.17
N LEU A 41 1.70 20.65 -11.55
CA LEU A 41 0.99 19.39 -11.40
C LEU A 41 1.24 18.58 -12.68
N ASN A 42 1.87 17.41 -12.55
CA ASN A 42 2.32 16.59 -13.66
C ASN A 42 1.54 15.29 -13.77
N SER A 43 1.12 14.93 -14.97
CA SER A 43 0.63 13.58 -15.30
C SER A 43 1.77 12.79 -15.92
N TYR A 44 2.19 11.72 -15.26
CA TYR A 44 3.37 10.94 -15.63
C TYR A 44 3.03 9.78 -16.56
N GLY A 45 3.73 9.67 -17.69
CA GLY A 45 3.78 8.48 -18.56
C GLY A 45 5.03 7.62 -18.30
N ILE A 46 5.85 8.02 -17.33
CA ILE A 46 7.13 7.39 -16.96
C ILE A 46 7.16 7.03 -15.48
N TYR A 47 8.08 6.15 -15.10
CA TYR A 47 8.41 5.91 -13.69
C TYR A 47 9.33 7.02 -13.16
N GLY A 48 9.10 7.44 -11.93
CA GLY A 48 9.92 8.41 -11.24
C GLY A 48 10.15 8.04 -9.77
N LEU A 49 11.38 8.21 -9.31
CA LEU A 49 11.79 8.13 -7.91
C LEU A 49 12.39 9.48 -7.54
N PHE A 50 11.77 10.21 -6.63
CA PHE A 50 12.15 11.56 -6.23
C PHE A 50 12.67 11.51 -4.79
N LEU A 51 13.99 11.53 -4.64
CA LEU A 51 14.68 11.61 -3.36
C LEU A 51 14.82 13.08 -3.00
N ARG A 52 13.99 13.54 -2.05
CA ARG A 52 13.89 14.93 -1.63
C ARG A 52 14.65 15.14 -0.33
N GLU A 53 15.44 16.21 -0.28
CA GLU A 53 16.23 16.62 0.88
C GLU A 53 15.70 17.91 1.52
N ASP A 54 14.65 18.50 0.93
CA ASP A 54 13.96 19.65 1.48
C ASP A 54 12.78 19.20 2.37
N THR A 55 12.53 19.96 3.43
CA THR A 55 11.41 19.73 4.35
C THR A 55 10.10 19.94 3.60
N LEU A 56 9.39 18.88 3.31
CA LEU A 56 8.03 18.96 2.76
C LEU A 56 7.08 19.28 3.92
N VAL A 57 6.88 20.57 4.18
CA VAL A 57 6.20 21.13 5.37
C VAL A 57 4.73 20.69 5.51
N ASP A 58 4.12 20.08 4.49
CA ASP A 58 2.67 19.79 4.42
C ASP A 58 2.30 18.35 4.04
N LEU A 59 3.17 17.37 4.27
CA LEU A 59 2.77 15.97 4.07
C LEU A 59 2.08 15.43 5.31
N THR A 60 0.86 14.93 5.14
CA THR A 60 0.12 14.19 6.17
C THR A 60 0.21 12.70 5.88
N TYR A 61 0.46 11.90 6.90
CA TYR A 61 0.44 10.44 6.83
C TYR A 61 -0.85 9.91 7.44
N GLY A 62 -1.74 9.39 6.60
CA GLY A 62 -3.09 9.06 7.03
C GLY A 62 -3.80 10.33 7.50
N CYS A 63 -4.35 10.33 8.72
CA CYS A 63 -4.96 11.51 9.36
C CYS A 63 -4.01 12.20 10.36
N GLY A 64 -2.71 11.86 10.37
CA GLY A 64 -1.70 12.43 11.26
C GLY A 64 -0.78 13.41 10.55
N ARG A 65 -0.28 14.41 11.28
CA ARG A 65 0.83 15.27 10.85
C ARG A 65 2.14 14.64 11.31
N TYR A 66 3.14 14.67 10.45
CA TYR A 66 4.50 14.23 10.77
C TYR A 66 5.47 15.41 10.67
N ASP A 67 6.33 15.53 11.68
CA ASP A 67 7.54 16.34 11.59
C ASP A 67 8.61 15.55 10.86
N TYR A 68 9.06 16.06 9.71
CA TYR A 68 10.07 15.44 8.87
C TYR A 68 11.36 16.26 8.93
N ASP A 69 12.34 15.72 9.65
CA ASP A 69 13.72 16.24 9.66
C ASP A 69 14.65 15.44 8.72
N GLU A 70 14.14 14.41 8.02
CA GLU A 70 14.92 13.48 7.22
C GLU A 70 14.49 13.49 5.77
N SER A 71 15.39 13.08 4.86
CA SER A 71 15.11 12.98 3.44
C SER A 71 13.98 11.98 3.14
N THR A 72 13.16 12.29 2.14
CA THR A 72 12.02 11.46 1.74
C THR A 72 12.14 10.99 0.30
N LEU A 73 11.69 9.75 0.03
CA LEU A 73 11.56 9.21 -1.31
C LEU A 73 10.08 9.09 -1.69
N ILE A 74 9.73 9.72 -2.82
CA ILE A 74 8.41 9.64 -3.44
C ILE A 74 8.56 8.87 -4.74
N CYS A 75 7.69 7.88 -4.97
CA CYS A 75 7.67 7.08 -6.20
C CYS A 75 6.40 7.36 -7.00
N VAL A 76 6.53 7.48 -8.31
CA VAL A 76 5.40 7.62 -9.24
C VAL A 76 5.51 6.61 -10.37
N ALA A 77 4.35 6.12 -10.82
CA ALA A 77 4.22 5.22 -11.96
C ALA A 77 3.51 5.88 -13.15
N PRO A 78 3.63 5.32 -14.35
CA PRO A 78 2.83 5.75 -15.50
C PRO A 78 1.32 5.77 -15.18
N GLY A 79 0.65 6.84 -15.58
CA GLY A 79 -0.78 7.08 -15.31
C GLY A 79 -1.09 7.83 -14.02
N GLN A 80 -0.11 8.08 -13.17
CA GLN A 80 -0.30 8.86 -11.93
C GLN A 80 -0.10 10.36 -12.17
N THR A 81 -0.75 11.15 -11.31
CA THR A 81 -0.57 12.60 -11.25
C THR A 81 0.10 12.96 -9.92
N GLY A 82 1.13 13.80 -9.99
CA GLY A 82 1.87 14.26 -8.81
C GLY A 82 2.45 15.64 -9.02
N GLY A 83 2.91 16.27 -7.93
CA GLY A 83 3.45 17.62 -7.93
C GLY A 83 2.59 18.58 -7.13
N LYS A 84 2.85 19.88 -7.28
CA LYS A 84 2.12 20.98 -6.63
C LYS A 84 1.58 21.93 -7.70
N GLU A 85 0.45 22.55 -7.46
CA GLU A 85 -0.04 23.64 -8.31
C GLU A 85 0.95 24.80 -8.31
N ASP A 86 1.12 25.43 -9.47
CA ASP A 86 1.98 26.61 -9.62
C ASP A 86 1.37 27.80 -8.86
N ASN A 87 2.06 28.27 -7.85
CA ASN A 87 1.73 29.48 -7.10
C ASN A 87 2.42 30.74 -7.62
N GLY A 88 3.12 30.63 -8.77
CA GLY A 88 3.90 31.71 -9.39
C GLY A 88 5.32 31.88 -8.85
N GLU A 89 5.70 31.20 -7.78
CA GLU A 89 7.02 31.29 -7.18
C GLU A 89 7.98 30.26 -7.76
N ARG A 90 9.27 30.59 -7.81
CA ARG A 90 10.31 29.65 -8.17
C ARG A 90 10.93 29.07 -6.90
N VAL A 91 11.09 27.75 -6.89
CA VAL A 91 11.65 27.02 -5.75
C VAL A 91 12.90 26.29 -6.20
N ALA A 92 13.97 26.43 -5.42
CA ALA A 92 15.18 25.62 -5.55
C ALA A 92 14.86 24.24 -4.94
N LEU A 93 14.77 23.22 -5.76
CA LEU A 93 14.64 21.85 -5.30
C LEU A 93 15.98 21.32 -4.79
N LYS A 94 15.94 20.38 -3.84
CA LYS A 94 17.16 19.71 -3.33
C LYS A 94 16.98 18.20 -3.39
N GLY A 95 18.09 17.51 -3.63
CA GLY A 95 18.16 16.07 -3.69
C GLY A 95 18.22 15.51 -5.10
N TRP A 96 17.76 14.29 -5.30
CA TRP A 96 17.97 13.52 -6.51
C TRP A 96 16.67 12.99 -7.12
N ALA A 97 16.68 12.73 -8.44
CA ALA A 97 15.61 11.95 -9.06
C ALA A 97 16.19 10.90 -10.02
N LEU A 98 15.51 9.77 -10.09
CA LEU A 98 15.68 8.75 -11.13
C LEU A 98 14.36 8.67 -11.90
N LEU A 99 14.44 8.88 -13.21
CA LEU A 99 13.32 8.74 -14.13
C LEU A 99 13.64 7.67 -15.17
N PHE A 100 12.67 6.86 -15.54
CA PHE A 100 12.84 5.91 -16.63
C PHE A 100 11.52 5.62 -17.35
N HIS A 101 11.62 5.52 -18.68
CA HIS A 101 10.48 5.20 -19.52
C HIS A 101 10.19 3.69 -19.47
N PRO A 102 8.92 3.25 -19.53
CA PRO A 102 8.57 1.83 -19.57
C PRO A 102 9.28 1.03 -20.68
N ASP A 103 9.58 1.67 -21.82
CA ASP A 103 10.28 1.01 -22.93
C ASP A 103 11.71 0.57 -22.58
N LEU A 104 12.38 1.20 -21.60
CA LEU A 104 13.72 0.80 -21.15
C LEU A 104 13.70 -0.62 -20.54
N ILE A 105 12.65 -0.94 -19.83
CA ILE A 105 12.52 -2.23 -19.13
C ILE A 105 11.76 -3.28 -19.94
N ARG A 106 11.15 -2.89 -21.07
CA ARG A 106 10.33 -3.78 -21.91
C ARG A 106 11.16 -4.94 -22.46
N GLY A 107 10.66 -6.16 -22.30
CA GLY A 107 11.37 -7.38 -22.69
C GLY A 107 12.53 -7.77 -21.79
N THR A 108 12.81 -7.01 -20.72
CA THR A 108 13.84 -7.36 -19.74
C THR A 108 13.24 -8.11 -18.55
N PHE A 109 14.11 -8.69 -17.73
CA PHE A 109 13.69 -9.36 -16.49
C PHE A 109 12.97 -8.43 -15.51
N LEU A 110 13.23 -7.11 -15.58
CA LEU A 110 12.66 -6.13 -14.67
C LEU A 110 11.18 -5.86 -14.98
N GLU A 111 10.77 -5.88 -16.26
CA GLU A 111 9.36 -5.73 -16.64
C GLU A 111 8.45 -6.69 -15.85
N GLY A 112 8.80 -7.99 -15.84
CA GLY A 112 8.07 -9.01 -15.11
C GLY A 112 8.11 -8.87 -13.58
N ARG A 113 9.02 -8.07 -13.03
CA ARG A 113 9.16 -7.83 -11.58
C ARG A 113 8.48 -6.56 -11.09
N MET A 114 8.12 -5.63 -11.97
CA MET A 114 7.56 -4.32 -11.58
C MET A 114 6.33 -4.45 -10.67
N HIS A 115 5.50 -5.48 -10.86
CA HIS A 115 4.35 -5.75 -10.01
C HIS A 115 4.68 -6.02 -8.53
N ARG A 116 5.95 -6.34 -8.20
CA ARG A 116 6.43 -6.56 -6.83
C ARG A 116 6.73 -5.27 -6.08
N TYR A 117 6.86 -4.17 -6.80
CA TYR A 117 7.21 -2.86 -6.26
C TYR A 117 5.92 -2.06 -6.01
N SER A 118 5.14 -2.50 -5.00
CA SER A 118 3.83 -1.94 -4.62
C SER A 118 3.88 -0.45 -4.29
N PHE A 119 5.04 0.06 -3.84
CA PHE A 119 5.22 1.46 -3.48
C PHE A 119 5.04 2.45 -4.64
N PHE A 120 5.07 2.02 -5.88
CA PHE A 120 4.65 2.84 -7.00
C PHE A 120 3.15 3.15 -7.03
N ALA A 121 2.35 2.46 -6.25
CA ALA A 121 0.91 2.68 -6.13
C ALA A 121 0.52 3.31 -4.77
N TYR A 122 1.51 3.79 -4.00
CA TYR A 122 1.28 4.53 -2.76
C TYR A 122 0.96 6.00 -3.04
N ASN A 123 0.29 6.66 -2.11
CA ASN A 123 0.07 8.09 -2.19
C ASN A 123 1.35 8.88 -1.82
N VAL A 124 1.43 10.14 -2.24
CA VAL A 124 2.57 11.02 -1.92
C VAL A 124 2.77 11.19 -0.41
N ASN A 125 1.68 11.17 0.36
CA ASN A 125 1.72 11.22 1.82
C ASN A 125 2.14 9.88 2.50
N GLU A 126 2.40 8.84 1.72
CA GLU A 126 2.93 7.55 2.15
C GLU A 126 4.40 7.40 1.73
N ALA A 127 5.10 8.51 1.60
CA ALA A 127 6.50 8.56 1.19
C ALA A 127 7.41 7.74 2.12
N LEU A 128 8.50 7.25 1.59
CA LEU A 128 9.53 6.58 2.37
C LEU A 128 10.40 7.62 3.09
N HIS A 129 10.47 7.52 4.42
CA HIS A 129 11.37 8.31 5.26
C HIS A 129 12.69 7.57 5.41
N MET A 130 13.75 8.23 4.95
CA MET A 130 15.06 7.61 4.81
C MET A 130 15.98 8.00 5.97
N ARG A 131 16.71 7.02 6.49
CA ARG A 131 17.82 7.27 7.39
C ARG A 131 19.05 7.76 6.61
N PRO A 132 19.96 8.52 7.23
CA PRO A 132 21.15 9.04 6.52
C PRO A 132 21.92 7.97 5.73
N GLY A 133 22.19 6.81 6.33
CA GLY A 133 22.89 5.72 5.61
C GLY A 133 22.07 5.07 4.49
N GLU A 134 20.74 5.11 4.53
CA GLU A 134 19.87 4.63 3.44
C GLU A 134 19.86 5.63 2.28
N HIS A 135 19.83 6.92 2.59
CA HIS A 135 19.99 8.00 1.63
C HIS A 135 21.30 7.87 0.86
N ASP A 136 22.43 7.72 1.56
CA ASP A 136 23.75 7.61 0.95
C ASP A 136 23.87 6.43 -0.01
N ILE A 137 23.25 5.30 0.34
CA ILE A 137 23.19 4.11 -0.53
C ILE A 137 22.47 4.44 -1.84
N LEU A 138 21.28 5.08 -1.78
CA LEU A 138 20.55 5.42 -2.99
C LEU A 138 21.31 6.45 -3.84
N VAL A 139 21.87 7.49 -3.23
CA VAL A 139 22.68 8.49 -3.95
C VAL A 139 23.88 7.85 -4.63
N ALA A 140 24.55 6.89 -3.97
CA ALA A 140 25.65 6.14 -4.58
C ALA A 140 25.19 5.35 -5.83
N CYS A 141 24.04 4.65 -5.73
CA CYS A 141 23.46 3.94 -6.86
C CYS A 141 23.09 4.89 -8.00
N LEU A 142 22.48 6.04 -7.70
CA LEU A 142 22.12 7.05 -8.70
C LEU A 142 23.33 7.62 -9.41
N LYS A 143 24.42 7.90 -8.69
CA LYS A 143 25.69 8.35 -9.27
C LYS A 143 26.29 7.32 -10.22
N LEU A 144 26.21 6.03 -9.88
CA LEU A 144 26.68 4.94 -10.76
C LEU A 144 25.84 4.87 -12.04
N ILE A 145 24.52 5.00 -11.95
CA ILE A 145 23.64 5.04 -13.14
C ILE A 145 24.00 6.26 -14.01
N LYS A 146 24.19 7.43 -13.40
CA LYS A 146 24.57 8.65 -14.12
C LYS A 146 25.92 8.50 -14.83
N GLN A 147 26.87 7.82 -14.19
CA GLN A 147 28.17 7.51 -14.81
C GLN A 147 28.00 6.57 -16.01
N GLU A 148 27.11 5.58 -15.93
CA GLU A 148 26.86 4.63 -17.02
C GLU A 148 26.24 5.30 -18.25
N PHE A 149 25.52 6.43 -18.11
CA PHE A 149 25.04 7.20 -19.26
C PHE A 149 26.17 7.75 -20.15
N GLN A 150 27.36 7.94 -19.60
CA GLN A 150 28.54 8.40 -20.30
C GLN A 150 29.33 7.24 -20.93
N ALA A 151 28.99 5.99 -20.64
CA ALA A 151 29.66 4.83 -21.21
C ALA A 151 29.33 4.67 -22.70
N PRO A 152 30.25 4.07 -23.49
CA PRO A 152 29.96 3.76 -24.89
C PRO A 152 28.73 2.90 -25.05
N ASP A 153 28.00 3.11 -26.14
CA ASP A 153 26.84 2.27 -26.50
C ASP A 153 27.34 0.95 -27.12
N ASP A 154 27.76 0.03 -26.27
CA ASP A 154 28.36 -1.26 -26.62
C ASP A 154 27.35 -2.44 -26.59
N GLY A 155 26.05 -2.13 -26.49
CA GLY A 155 24.98 -3.10 -26.33
C GLY A 155 24.81 -3.67 -24.93
N CYS A 156 25.69 -3.36 -23.98
CA CYS A 156 25.58 -3.73 -22.56
C CYS A 156 25.02 -2.60 -21.70
N ARG A 157 25.19 -1.35 -22.11
CA ARG A 157 24.84 -0.14 -21.36
C ARG A 157 23.40 -0.18 -20.83
N ASP A 158 22.41 -0.40 -21.69
CA ASP A 158 21.00 -0.42 -21.26
C ASP A 158 20.71 -1.57 -20.28
N SER A 159 21.32 -2.74 -20.47
CA SER A 159 21.15 -3.88 -19.56
C SER A 159 21.80 -3.63 -18.18
N ILE A 160 22.93 -2.94 -18.15
CA ILE A 160 23.60 -2.50 -16.92
C ILE A 160 22.71 -1.49 -16.19
N ILE A 161 22.21 -0.47 -16.90
CA ILE A 161 21.29 0.53 -16.33
C ILE A 161 20.05 -0.15 -15.72
N VAL A 162 19.42 -1.08 -16.45
CA VAL A 162 18.25 -1.85 -15.96
C VAL A 162 18.60 -2.66 -14.70
N GLY A 163 19.78 -3.28 -14.67
CA GLY A 163 20.28 -4.00 -13.49
C GLY A 163 20.47 -3.08 -12.28
N MET A 164 21.03 -1.89 -12.48
CA MET A 164 21.20 -0.89 -11.43
C MET A 164 19.85 -0.34 -10.94
N ILE A 165 18.88 -0.11 -11.83
CA ILE A 165 17.52 0.28 -11.47
C ILE A 165 16.88 -0.81 -10.59
N ASP A 166 17.00 -2.10 -10.93
CA ASP A 166 16.48 -3.19 -10.09
C ASP A 166 17.10 -3.15 -8.68
N ILE A 167 18.40 -2.88 -8.56
CA ILE A 167 19.08 -2.72 -7.26
C ILE A 167 18.46 -1.56 -6.45
N VAL A 168 18.27 -0.41 -7.07
CA VAL A 168 17.61 0.75 -6.44
C VAL A 168 16.22 0.36 -5.92
N LEU A 169 15.40 -0.29 -6.75
CA LEU A 169 14.05 -0.72 -6.38
C LEU A 169 14.05 -1.75 -5.25
N GLN A 170 15.02 -2.65 -5.21
CA GLN A 170 15.18 -3.60 -4.11
C GLN A 170 15.58 -2.89 -2.80
N TYR A 171 16.44 -1.88 -2.84
CA TYR A 171 16.73 -1.05 -1.65
C TYR A 171 15.48 -0.30 -1.19
N CYS A 172 14.71 0.30 -2.08
CA CYS A 172 13.43 0.94 -1.73
C CYS A 172 12.50 -0.04 -1.01
N SER A 173 12.34 -1.26 -1.53
CA SER A 173 11.54 -2.32 -0.88
C SER A 173 12.04 -2.66 0.51
N ARG A 174 13.37 -2.77 0.69
CA ARG A 174 13.99 -3.03 2.00
C ARG A 174 13.68 -1.90 2.99
N PHE A 175 13.78 -0.65 2.56
CA PHE A 175 13.58 0.52 3.41
C PHE A 175 12.11 0.73 3.77
N TYR A 176 11.17 0.50 2.85
CA TYR A 176 9.74 0.44 3.18
C TYR A 176 9.43 -0.66 4.19
N ASN A 177 10.02 -1.86 4.02
CA ASN A 177 9.86 -2.94 4.98
C ASN A 177 10.39 -2.58 6.38
N ARG A 178 11.50 -1.86 6.47
CA ARG A 178 12.02 -1.31 7.72
C ARG A 178 11.04 -0.29 8.31
N GLN A 179 10.52 0.65 7.47
CA GLN A 179 9.57 1.68 7.92
C GLN A 179 8.31 1.04 8.52
N PHE A 180 7.70 0.07 7.86
CA PHE A 180 6.56 -0.69 8.40
C PHE A 180 6.89 -1.40 9.73
N SER A 181 8.15 -1.80 9.94
CA SER A 181 8.57 -2.49 11.14
C SER A 181 8.91 -1.54 12.29
N SER A 182 9.48 -0.36 11.99
CA SER A 182 9.96 0.60 13.00
C SER A 182 8.85 1.49 13.57
N HIS A 183 7.79 1.76 12.81
CA HIS A 183 6.63 2.53 13.26
C HIS A 183 5.58 1.67 13.98
N ARG A 184 6.01 0.71 14.82
CA ARG A 184 5.12 -0.25 15.50
C ARG A 184 3.96 0.41 16.24
N GLN A 185 4.19 1.52 16.92
CA GLN A 185 3.14 2.17 17.71
C GLN A 185 2.09 2.84 16.82
N GLN A 186 2.52 3.57 15.79
CA GLN A 186 1.62 4.23 14.82
C GLN A 186 0.90 3.22 13.94
N ASN A 187 1.58 2.15 13.56
CA ASN A 187 1.00 1.06 12.79
C ASN A 187 0.01 0.23 13.64
N SER A 188 0.26 0.05 14.94
CA SER A 188 -0.69 -0.50 15.90
C SER A 188 -1.95 0.36 15.98
N ASP A 189 -1.80 1.69 15.95
CA ASP A 189 -2.95 2.61 15.95
C ASP A 189 -3.79 2.45 14.66
N ILE A 190 -3.16 2.23 13.51
CA ILE A 190 -3.89 1.97 12.24
C ILE A 190 -4.64 0.64 12.31
N LEU A 191 -4.04 -0.41 12.86
CA LEU A 191 -4.72 -1.69 13.04
C LEU A 191 -5.91 -1.55 14.00
N THR A 192 -5.72 -0.87 15.13
CA THR A 192 -6.79 -0.59 16.09
C THR A 192 -7.91 0.24 15.46
N ARG A 193 -7.58 1.27 14.69
CA ARG A 193 -8.56 2.08 13.96
C ARG A 193 -9.28 1.28 12.89
N PHE A 194 -8.59 0.37 12.22
CA PHE A 194 -9.21 -0.55 11.25
C PHE A 194 -10.22 -1.48 11.93
N GLU A 195 -9.86 -2.06 13.08
CA GLU A 195 -10.79 -2.89 13.87
C GLU A 195 -12.01 -2.09 14.34
N GLN A 196 -11.80 -0.88 14.85
CA GLN A 196 -12.88 0.04 15.21
C GLN A 196 -13.76 0.41 14.03
N LEU A 197 -13.16 0.66 12.85
CA LEU A 197 -13.89 0.92 11.63
C LEU A 197 -14.78 -0.26 11.24
N MET A 198 -14.28 -1.49 11.35
CA MET A 198 -15.07 -2.70 11.08
C MET A 198 -16.29 -2.80 12.01
N HIS A 199 -16.11 -2.53 13.31
CA HIS A 199 -17.23 -2.50 14.26
C HIS A 199 -18.24 -1.40 13.91
N SER A 200 -17.78 -0.15 13.72
CA SER A 200 -18.66 0.97 13.41
C SER A 200 -19.42 0.80 12.09
N TYR A 201 -18.81 0.13 11.10
CA TYR A 201 -19.45 -0.18 9.82
C TYR A 201 -20.70 -1.04 9.99
N TYR A 202 -20.62 -2.07 10.86
CA TYR A 202 -21.75 -2.95 11.15
C TYR A 202 -22.72 -2.35 12.16
N ASP A 203 -22.25 -1.59 13.14
CA ASP A 203 -23.11 -0.91 14.12
C ASP A 203 -23.99 0.18 13.46
N SER A 204 -23.48 0.81 12.40
CA SER A 204 -24.22 1.79 11.59
C SER A 204 -25.03 1.18 10.43
N GLU A 205 -25.08 -0.14 10.35
CA GLU A 205 -25.85 -0.90 9.34
C GLU A 205 -25.47 -0.58 7.88
N ARG A 206 -24.28 -0.03 7.64
CA ARG A 206 -23.79 0.30 6.28
C ARG A 206 -23.72 -0.93 5.37
N GLN A 207 -23.50 -2.10 5.89
CA GLN A 207 -23.49 -3.34 5.12
C GLN A 207 -24.81 -3.63 4.41
N LEU A 208 -25.91 -3.07 4.86
CA LEU A 208 -27.22 -3.26 4.22
C LEU A 208 -27.37 -2.46 2.92
N THR A 209 -26.60 -1.37 2.77
CA THR A 209 -26.59 -0.50 1.57
C THR A 209 -25.36 -0.70 0.72
N ASP A 210 -24.18 -0.78 1.34
CA ASP A 210 -22.88 -0.78 0.69
C ASP A 210 -22.31 -2.20 0.49
N GLY A 211 -22.99 -3.22 1.07
CA GLY A 211 -22.54 -4.60 1.04
C GLY A 211 -21.37 -4.87 1.98
N LEU A 212 -20.52 -5.84 1.66
CA LEU A 212 -19.35 -6.18 2.47
C LEU A 212 -18.31 -5.04 2.40
N PRO A 213 -17.63 -4.73 3.54
CA PRO A 213 -16.52 -3.79 3.53
C PRO A 213 -15.42 -4.24 2.54
N THR A 214 -14.92 -3.32 1.73
CA THR A 214 -13.81 -3.59 0.81
C THR A 214 -12.51 -3.02 1.38
N VAL A 215 -11.37 -3.60 0.97
CA VAL A 215 -10.04 -3.07 1.33
C VAL A 215 -9.91 -1.61 0.90
N GLN A 216 -10.45 -1.26 -0.27
CA GLN A 216 -10.43 0.11 -0.79
C GLN A 216 -11.25 1.08 0.10
N ALA A 217 -12.46 0.69 0.50
CA ALA A 217 -13.30 1.51 1.37
C ALA A 217 -12.63 1.72 2.74
N CYS A 218 -12.10 0.64 3.35
CA CYS A 218 -11.40 0.73 4.62
C CYS A 218 -10.14 1.63 4.53
N ALA A 219 -9.35 1.49 3.48
CA ALA A 219 -8.18 2.32 3.26
C ALA A 219 -8.56 3.80 3.11
N SER A 220 -9.59 4.11 2.33
CA SER A 220 -10.10 5.48 2.13
C SER A 220 -10.55 6.13 3.45
N GLU A 221 -11.28 5.41 4.29
CA GLU A 221 -11.72 5.89 5.62
C GLU A 221 -10.53 6.16 6.57
N LEU A 222 -9.43 5.42 6.38
CA LEU A 222 -8.19 5.61 7.13
C LEU A 222 -7.25 6.64 6.48
N CYS A 223 -7.66 7.29 5.36
CA CYS A 223 -6.88 8.24 4.57
C CYS A 223 -5.59 7.63 4.00
N LEU A 224 -5.63 6.33 3.64
CA LEU A 224 -4.51 5.57 3.07
C LEU A 224 -4.82 5.10 1.66
N SER A 225 -3.78 4.87 0.86
CA SER A 225 -3.93 4.12 -0.39
C SER A 225 -4.21 2.64 -0.09
N SER A 226 -4.99 1.99 -0.97
CA SER A 226 -5.35 0.58 -0.80
C SER A 226 -4.13 -0.33 -0.73
N ASN A 227 -3.09 -0.01 -1.51
CA ASN A 227 -1.86 -0.81 -1.55
C ASN A 227 -1.01 -0.64 -0.29
N TYR A 228 -0.81 0.61 0.17
CA TYR A 228 -0.09 0.87 1.41
C TYR A 228 -0.80 0.22 2.61
N PHE A 229 -2.11 0.39 2.72
CA PHE A 229 -2.93 -0.23 3.76
C PHE A 229 -2.81 -1.76 3.73
N ALA A 230 -2.92 -2.38 2.55
CA ALA A 230 -2.81 -3.83 2.40
C ALA A 230 -1.43 -4.36 2.82
N ASP A 231 -0.34 -3.68 2.40
CA ASP A 231 1.03 -4.06 2.74
C ASP A 231 1.30 -3.87 4.24
N LEU A 232 0.81 -2.77 4.83
CA LEU A 232 0.92 -2.50 6.25
C LEU A 232 0.23 -3.59 7.09
N ILE A 233 -1.04 -3.89 6.81
CA ILE A 233 -1.81 -4.91 7.55
C ILE A 233 -1.13 -6.27 7.42
N LYS A 234 -0.76 -6.68 6.20
CA LYS A 234 -0.07 -7.95 5.96
C LYS A 234 1.26 -8.04 6.70
N LYS A 235 2.04 -6.95 6.74
CA LYS A 235 3.32 -6.92 7.45
C LYS A 235 3.17 -7.05 8.96
N GLN A 236 2.12 -6.45 9.53
CA GLN A 236 1.89 -6.48 10.97
C GLN A 236 1.27 -7.78 11.47
N THR A 237 0.34 -8.33 10.69
CA THR A 237 -0.51 -9.43 11.15
C THR A 237 -0.19 -10.77 10.48
N GLY A 238 0.59 -10.75 9.40
CA GLY A 238 0.90 -11.93 8.58
C GLY A 238 -0.23 -12.35 7.63
N ILE A 239 -1.43 -11.75 7.71
CA ILE A 239 -2.58 -12.04 6.85
C ILE A 239 -2.99 -10.80 6.06
N THR A 240 -3.65 -11.01 4.91
CA THR A 240 -4.08 -9.88 4.07
C THR A 240 -5.22 -9.09 4.71
N ALA A 241 -5.35 -7.80 4.36
CA ALA A 241 -6.46 -6.97 4.82
C ALA A 241 -7.83 -7.55 4.44
N GLY A 242 -7.96 -8.12 3.24
CA GLY A 242 -9.18 -8.82 2.81
C GLY A 242 -9.48 -10.05 3.67
N GLU A 243 -8.47 -10.80 4.07
CA GLU A 243 -8.65 -11.93 4.98
C GLU A 243 -9.07 -11.49 6.38
N HIS A 244 -8.54 -10.35 6.88
CA HIS A 244 -9.00 -9.74 8.13
C HIS A 244 -10.50 -9.41 8.09
N ILE A 245 -10.95 -8.74 7.02
CA ILE A 245 -12.37 -8.44 6.80
C ILE A 245 -13.18 -9.72 6.82
N HIS A 246 -12.79 -10.73 6.06
CA HIS A 246 -13.50 -12.01 6.03
C HIS A 246 -13.55 -12.69 7.39
N ARG A 247 -12.46 -12.72 8.15
CA ARG A 247 -12.43 -13.31 9.52
C ARG A 247 -13.37 -12.59 10.47
N PHE A 248 -13.41 -11.25 10.40
CA PHE A 248 -14.33 -10.45 11.19
C PHE A 248 -15.80 -10.81 10.87
N VAL A 249 -16.14 -10.81 9.57
CA VAL A 249 -17.50 -11.16 9.10
C VAL A 249 -17.89 -12.59 9.51
N MET A 250 -16.98 -13.55 9.40
CA MET A 250 -17.21 -14.93 9.80
C MET A 250 -17.39 -15.07 11.32
N SER A 251 -16.69 -14.26 12.12
CA SER A 251 -16.92 -14.22 13.57
C SER A 251 -18.35 -13.78 13.92
N MET A 252 -18.83 -12.72 13.28
CA MET A 252 -20.23 -12.26 13.43
C MET A 252 -21.22 -13.30 12.93
N ALA A 253 -20.93 -13.94 11.79
CA ALA A 253 -21.76 -15.02 11.25
C ALA A 253 -21.94 -16.16 12.25
N LYS A 254 -20.83 -16.61 12.84
CA LYS A 254 -20.86 -17.69 13.84
C LYS A 254 -21.71 -17.33 15.07
N SER A 255 -21.63 -16.10 15.54
CA SER A 255 -22.43 -15.61 16.66
C SER A 255 -23.92 -15.64 16.34
N ARG A 256 -24.32 -15.11 15.18
CA ARG A 256 -25.75 -15.10 14.75
C ARG A 256 -26.29 -16.50 14.48
N LEU A 257 -25.53 -17.36 13.80
CA LEU A 257 -25.92 -18.76 13.56
C LEU A 257 -26.08 -19.52 14.86
N THR A 258 -25.24 -19.27 15.87
CA THR A 258 -25.32 -19.87 17.19
C THR A 258 -26.53 -19.35 17.98
N ALA A 259 -26.96 -18.11 17.73
CA ALA A 259 -28.20 -17.54 18.30
C ALA A 259 -29.48 -18.09 17.64
N GLY A 260 -29.35 -18.95 16.60
CA GLY A 260 -30.50 -19.62 15.96
C GLY A 260 -31.06 -18.88 14.75
N GLU A 261 -30.38 -17.83 14.26
CA GLU A 261 -30.80 -17.13 13.04
C GLU A 261 -30.68 -18.04 11.81
N GLN A 262 -31.59 -17.89 10.85
CA GLN A 262 -31.56 -18.65 9.61
C GLN A 262 -30.38 -18.22 8.71
N VAL A 263 -29.80 -19.18 8.02
CA VAL A 263 -28.59 -18.95 7.14
C VAL A 263 -28.80 -17.81 6.14
N CYS A 264 -30.00 -17.74 5.51
CA CYS A 264 -30.32 -16.66 4.57
C CYS A 264 -30.43 -15.29 5.25
N GLN A 265 -31.01 -15.22 6.43
CA GLN A 265 -31.11 -13.99 7.22
C GLN A 265 -29.72 -13.48 7.62
N VAL A 266 -28.88 -14.40 8.13
CA VAL A 266 -27.48 -14.08 8.47
C VAL A 266 -26.71 -13.55 7.26
N ALA A 267 -26.87 -14.17 6.08
CA ALA A 267 -26.21 -13.72 4.87
C ALA A 267 -26.58 -12.26 4.52
N TYR A 268 -27.86 -11.95 4.47
CA TYR A 268 -28.33 -10.58 4.17
C TYR A 268 -27.93 -9.58 5.25
N ALA A 269 -28.07 -9.93 6.51
CA ALA A 269 -27.69 -9.06 7.63
C ALA A 269 -26.19 -8.75 7.69
N LEU A 270 -25.35 -9.59 7.07
CA LEU A 270 -23.92 -9.36 6.94
C LEU A 270 -23.52 -8.65 5.65
N GLY A 271 -24.47 -8.30 4.78
CA GLY A 271 -24.21 -7.55 3.55
C GLY A 271 -23.91 -8.41 2.33
N PHE A 272 -24.24 -9.71 2.35
CA PHE A 272 -24.13 -10.52 1.14
C PHE A 272 -25.38 -10.35 0.28
N GLU A 273 -25.19 -10.00 -0.97
CA GLU A 273 -26.28 -9.90 -1.96
C GLU A 273 -26.94 -11.28 -2.21
N TYR A 274 -26.15 -12.35 -2.18
CA TYR A 274 -26.61 -13.72 -2.42
C TYR A 274 -26.17 -14.67 -1.30
N PRO A 275 -27.10 -15.38 -0.64
CA PRO A 275 -26.77 -16.34 0.44
C PRO A 275 -25.80 -17.45 0.03
N GLN A 276 -25.75 -17.79 -1.26
CA GLN A 276 -24.81 -18.78 -1.79
C GLN A 276 -23.36 -18.28 -1.74
N HIS A 277 -23.10 -16.98 -1.91
CA HIS A 277 -21.77 -16.39 -1.77
C HIS A 277 -21.30 -16.45 -0.32
N PHE A 278 -22.20 -16.14 0.62
CA PHE A 278 -21.95 -16.34 2.05
C PHE A 278 -21.58 -17.78 2.37
N SER A 279 -22.40 -18.75 1.93
CA SER A 279 -22.19 -20.17 2.21
C SER A 279 -20.86 -20.69 1.65
N ARG A 280 -20.46 -20.22 0.46
CA ARG A 280 -19.16 -20.56 -0.15
C ARG A 280 -18.00 -19.98 0.66
N LEU A 281 -18.09 -18.70 1.03
CA LEU A 281 -17.05 -18.05 1.82
C LEU A 281 -16.94 -18.70 3.19
N PHE A 282 -18.08 -18.95 3.86
CA PHE A 282 -18.12 -19.62 5.17
C PHE A 282 -17.45 -21.00 5.10
N LYS A 283 -17.80 -21.81 4.10
CA LYS A 283 -17.17 -23.13 3.91
C LYS A 283 -15.68 -23.03 3.64
N LYS A 284 -15.24 -22.03 2.86
CA LYS A 284 -13.81 -21.79 2.59
C LYS A 284 -13.04 -21.44 3.86
N MET A 285 -13.65 -20.64 4.75
CA MET A 285 -12.99 -20.11 5.95
C MET A 285 -13.04 -21.08 7.13
N GLU A 286 -14.19 -21.78 7.31
CA GLU A 286 -14.48 -22.60 8.50
C GLU A 286 -14.38 -24.11 8.21
N GLY A 287 -14.21 -24.51 6.94
CA GLY A 287 -14.11 -25.93 6.53
C GLY A 287 -15.44 -26.67 6.41
N CYS A 288 -16.55 -26.09 6.88
CA CYS A 288 -17.90 -26.68 6.83
C CYS A 288 -18.94 -25.65 6.37
N THR A 289 -20.07 -26.10 5.90
CA THR A 289 -21.18 -25.21 5.54
C THR A 289 -21.84 -24.58 6.79
N PRO A 290 -22.54 -23.43 6.66
CA PRO A 290 -23.31 -22.86 7.80
C PRO A 290 -24.28 -23.85 8.46
N SER A 291 -24.96 -24.66 7.66
CA SER A 291 -25.91 -25.68 8.18
C SER A 291 -25.19 -26.80 8.93
N GLU A 292 -24.05 -27.28 8.43
CA GLU A 292 -23.21 -28.27 9.13
C GLU A 292 -22.65 -27.69 10.43
N TYR A 293 -22.27 -26.41 10.43
CA TYR A 293 -21.79 -25.70 11.61
C TYR A 293 -22.86 -25.66 12.71
N ILE A 294 -24.11 -25.31 12.37
CA ILE A 294 -25.24 -25.32 13.31
C ILE A 294 -25.49 -26.74 13.85
N ALA A 295 -25.56 -27.75 12.95
CA ALA A 295 -25.80 -29.14 13.33
C ALA A 295 -24.74 -29.72 14.25
N SER A 296 -23.46 -29.34 14.05
CA SER A 296 -22.37 -29.82 14.91
C SER A 296 -22.44 -29.26 16.34
N ARG A 297 -22.96 -28.05 16.50
CA ARG A 297 -23.13 -27.43 17.84
C ARG A 297 -24.34 -27.96 18.59
N ASN A 298 -25.42 -28.26 17.89
CA ASN A 298 -26.61 -28.83 18.49
C ASN A 298 -26.40 -30.31 18.94
N ARG A 299 -25.30 -30.95 18.48
CA ARG A 299 -24.93 -32.33 18.89
C ARG A 299 -23.97 -32.39 20.09
N ARG A 300 -23.55 -31.30 20.70
CA ARG A 300 -22.79 -31.36 21.98
C ARG A 300 -23.77 -31.69 23.12
N PRO A 301 -23.69 -32.86 23.76
CA PRO A 301 -24.54 -33.17 24.89
C PRO A 301 -24.21 -32.26 26.06
N ASP A 302 -25.27 -31.81 26.74
CA ASP A 302 -25.21 -31.13 28.02
C ASP A 302 -24.51 -32.03 29.06
N HIS A 303 -23.23 -31.79 29.34
CA HIS A 303 -22.54 -32.37 30.49
C HIS A 303 -22.91 -31.65 31.80
N ARG A 304 -24.22 -31.43 32.03
CA ARG A 304 -24.78 -30.94 33.29
C ARG A 304 -25.98 -31.73 33.71
N ALA A 305 -25.82 -33.06 33.92
CA ALA A 305 -26.79 -33.84 34.71
C ALA A 305 -26.21 -35.22 34.99
N ASP A 306 -25.21 -35.31 35.87
CA ASP A 306 -24.93 -36.55 36.58
C ASP A 306 -24.03 -36.23 37.81
N ASN A 307 -24.62 -35.49 38.79
CA ASN A 307 -24.09 -35.45 40.15
C ASN A 307 -25.22 -35.17 41.14
N ALA A 308 -26.23 -36.01 41.14
CA ALA A 308 -27.19 -36.07 42.24
C ALA A 308 -27.80 -37.46 42.30
N ASN A 309 -27.04 -38.44 42.75
CA ASN A 309 -27.60 -39.57 43.49
C ASN A 309 -26.54 -40.63 43.85
N THR A 310 -25.80 -40.40 44.93
CA THR A 310 -25.26 -41.52 45.76
C THR A 310 -25.00 -40.97 47.16
N GLY A 311 -25.94 -41.18 48.01
CA GLY A 311 -25.76 -40.82 49.42
C GLY A 311 -26.98 -41.14 50.24
N ALA A 312 -27.43 -42.42 50.33
CA ALA A 312 -28.18 -42.93 51.43
C ALA A 312 -28.17 -44.46 51.31
N THR A 313 -27.48 -45.15 52.22
CA THR A 313 -27.95 -46.21 53.04
C THR A 313 -26.79 -46.95 53.71
N ALA A 314 -27.01 -47.08 54.99
CA ALA A 314 -26.70 -48.16 55.94
C ALA A 314 -25.29 -48.22 56.52
N GLY A 315 -25.17 -48.20 57.82
CA GLY A 315 -25.56 -49.02 58.89
C GLY A 315 -24.72 -48.73 60.14
#